data_e1a400b40ebcafb6b822999db088aa5b
#
_entry.id   e1a400b40ebcafb6b822999db088aa5b
#
_cell.length_a   1.000
_cell.length_b   1.000
_cell.length_c   1.000
_cell.angle_alpha   90.00
_cell.angle_beta   90.00
_cell.angle_gamma   90.00
#
_symmetry.space_group_name_H-M   'P 1'
#
loop_
_entity.id
_entity.type
_entity.pdbx_description
1 polymer ?
#
loop_
_entity_poly.entity_id
_entity_poly.type
_entity_poly.pdbx_seq_one_letter_code
_entity_poly.pdbx_strand_id
1 'polypeptide(L)'
;SPGITSWHGQEFDSSISNAWRIWPHQNNTGGFFIALLKKRGSVNRSAKLNSECKNMDTTVADYIAEMQQRFALDDEHLSHLQFLMPGKRGIFVTNADNLALDSRFLPRVNFDSKGLFFLKTKISYPKLSSGSAMLLGKHITRHCVELTANQVACYRQREDVKLANHQLMNCS
;
A
#
# COMPACT_ATOMS: atom_id res chain seq x y z
N SER A 1 -1.94 0.53 -24.64
CA SER A 1 -0.98 0.73 -25.76
C SER A 1 0.43 0.84 -25.22
N PRO A 2 1.45 0.27 -25.85
CA PRO A 2 2.85 0.41 -25.45
C PRO A 2 3.34 1.85 -25.62
N GLY A 3 4.51 2.15 -25.04
CA GLY A 3 5.19 3.42 -25.20
C GLY A 3 5.52 3.73 -26.66
N ILE A 4 5.64 5.02 -26.99
CA ILE A 4 6.01 5.47 -28.35
C ILE A 4 7.53 5.41 -28.48
N THR A 5 8.01 4.65 -29.45
CA THR A 5 9.46 4.49 -29.71
C THR A 5 9.99 5.44 -30.77
N SER A 6 9.13 6.19 -31.47
CA SER A 6 9.53 7.23 -32.41
C SER A 6 8.53 8.38 -32.42
N TRP A 7 9.00 9.60 -32.65
CA TRP A 7 8.18 10.81 -32.77
C TRP A 7 8.83 11.86 -33.67
N HIS A 8 8.09 12.36 -34.64
CA HIS A 8 8.58 13.36 -35.59
C HIS A 8 9.93 13.00 -36.25
N GLY A 9 10.12 11.72 -36.61
CA GLY A 9 11.35 11.25 -37.24
C GLY A 9 12.52 11.02 -36.26
N GLN A 10 12.33 11.27 -34.97
CA GLN A 10 13.31 10.96 -33.93
C GLN A 10 12.98 9.58 -33.33
N GLU A 11 13.98 8.70 -33.30
CA GLU A 11 13.87 7.42 -32.63
C GLU A 11 14.31 7.51 -31.17
N PHE A 12 13.61 6.81 -30.29
CA PHE A 12 13.91 6.69 -28.88
C PHE A 12 14.42 5.29 -28.55
N ASP A 13 14.94 5.11 -27.34
CA ASP A 13 15.38 3.82 -26.85
C ASP A 13 14.22 2.80 -26.92
N SER A 14 14.47 1.62 -27.47
CA SER A 14 13.47 0.57 -27.65
C SER A 14 12.80 0.12 -26.34
N SER A 15 13.49 0.29 -25.20
CA SER A 15 12.93 -0.02 -23.88
C SER A 15 11.72 0.83 -23.50
N ILE A 16 11.49 1.96 -24.20
CA ILE A 16 10.29 2.81 -24.00
C ILE A 16 9.02 2.02 -24.35
N SER A 17 9.10 1.03 -25.22
CA SER A 17 7.97 0.13 -25.51
C SER A 17 7.42 -0.61 -24.28
N ASN A 18 8.24 -0.76 -23.22
CA ASN A 18 7.81 -1.37 -21.93
C ASN A 18 6.95 -0.44 -21.09
N ALA A 19 6.89 0.85 -21.40
CA ALA A 19 5.93 1.75 -20.75
C ALA A 19 4.53 1.53 -21.33
N TRP A 20 3.50 1.78 -20.50
CA TRP A 20 2.10 1.58 -20.89
C TRP A 20 1.33 2.89 -20.89
N ARG A 21 0.56 3.09 -21.96
CA ARG A 21 -0.41 4.19 -22.10
C ARG A 21 -1.81 3.60 -22.07
N ILE A 22 -2.60 4.03 -21.09
CA ILE A 22 -4.00 3.62 -20.94
C ILE A 22 -4.86 4.79 -21.39
N TRP A 23 -5.65 4.55 -22.42
CA TRP A 23 -6.50 5.57 -23.01
C TRP A 23 -7.94 5.43 -22.48
N PRO A 24 -8.61 6.54 -22.14
CA PRO A 24 -9.98 6.50 -21.60
C PRO A 24 -10.96 5.75 -22.52
N HIS A 25 -10.88 5.98 -23.80
CA HIS A 25 -11.81 5.38 -24.80
C HIS A 25 -11.64 3.86 -24.97
N GLN A 26 -10.50 3.29 -24.53
CA GLN A 26 -10.24 1.85 -24.67
C GLN A 26 -10.74 1.04 -23.47
N ASN A 27 -10.80 1.64 -22.29
CA ASN A 27 -11.08 0.93 -21.05
C ASN A 27 -12.17 1.58 -20.19
N ASN A 28 -12.82 2.63 -20.70
CA ASN A 28 -13.80 3.43 -19.94
C ASN A 28 -13.28 3.85 -18.55
N THR A 29 -12.03 4.27 -18.49
CA THR A 29 -11.32 4.70 -17.27
C THR A 29 -10.64 6.04 -17.49
N GLY A 30 -10.02 6.61 -16.47
CA GLY A 30 -9.09 7.73 -16.63
C GLY A 30 -7.91 7.34 -17.52
N GLY A 31 -7.28 8.33 -18.17
CA GLY A 31 -6.03 8.12 -18.89
C GLY A 31 -4.86 7.99 -17.93
N PHE A 32 -3.97 7.02 -18.17
CA PHE A 32 -2.78 6.79 -17.34
C PHE A 32 -1.55 6.55 -18.20
N PHE A 33 -0.41 6.93 -17.67
CA PHE A 33 0.89 6.54 -18.17
C PHE A 33 1.65 5.79 -17.06
N ILE A 34 2.15 4.59 -17.38
CA ILE A 34 2.84 3.74 -16.43
C ILE A 34 4.23 3.44 -16.99
N ALA A 35 5.28 3.78 -16.25
CA ALA A 35 6.65 3.46 -16.59
C ALA A 35 7.44 3.09 -15.33
N LEU A 36 8.20 2.00 -15.40
CA LEU A 36 9.17 1.63 -14.37
C LEU A 36 10.55 2.08 -14.82
N LEU A 37 11.16 3.00 -14.08
CA LEU A 37 12.47 3.55 -14.39
C LEU A 37 13.53 2.94 -13.47
N LYS A 38 14.65 2.48 -14.05
CA LYS A 38 15.82 2.03 -13.31
C LYS A 38 17.00 2.92 -13.65
N LYS A 39 17.58 3.58 -12.65
CA LYS A 39 18.80 4.37 -12.84
C LYS A 39 19.94 3.44 -13.25
N ARG A 40 20.59 3.70 -14.39
CA ARG A 40 21.83 3.03 -14.82
C ARG A 40 23.02 3.75 -14.20
N GLY A 41 23.98 2.99 -13.70
CA GLY A 41 25.23 3.48 -13.10
C GLY A 41 25.27 3.34 -11.58
N SER A 42 26.46 3.08 -11.05
CA SER A 42 26.70 3.09 -9.62
C SER A 42 26.71 4.54 -9.12
N VAL A 43 25.78 4.87 -8.27
CA VAL A 43 26.04 5.96 -7.32
C VAL A 43 27.05 5.38 -6.34
N ASN A 44 28.23 6.00 -6.21
CA ASN A 44 29.12 5.68 -5.10
C ASN A 44 28.32 5.86 -3.81
N ARG A 45 27.79 4.76 -3.28
CA ARG A 45 27.12 4.70 -1.98
C ARG A 45 28.17 4.69 -0.88
N SER A 46 29.07 5.67 -0.85
CA SER A 46 29.93 5.90 0.31
C SER A 46 29.21 6.62 1.45
N ALA A 47 27.94 6.81 1.37
CA ALA A 47 27.14 7.15 2.52
C ALA A 47 26.72 5.85 3.19
N LYS A 48 27.40 5.49 4.29
CA LYS A 48 26.86 4.52 5.26
C LYS A 48 25.40 4.89 5.46
N LEU A 49 24.51 3.99 5.07
CA LEU A 49 23.12 4.03 5.52
C LEU A 49 23.20 3.95 7.04
N ASN A 50 23.17 5.10 7.70
CA ASN A 50 22.90 5.10 9.11
C ASN A 50 21.54 4.44 9.27
N SER A 51 21.55 3.30 9.92
CA SER A 51 20.41 2.46 10.26
C SER A 51 19.44 3.14 11.26
N GLU A 52 19.40 4.45 11.29
CA GLU A 52 18.57 5.24 12.24
C GLU A 52 17.07 5.28 11.89
N CYS A 53 16.66 4.68 10.78
CA CYS A 53 15.23 4.45 10.54
C CYS A 53 14.65 3.25 11.31
N LYS A 54 15.39 2.66 12.24
CA LYS A 54 14.91 1.52 13.04
C LYS A 54 14.13 1.88 14.30
N ASN A 55 14.09 3.13 14.68
CA ASN A 55 13.23 3.53 15.78
C ASN A 55 11.85 3.86 15.19
N MET A 56 10.99 2.85 15.14
CA MET A 56 9.57 3.05 15.01
C MET A 56 9.16 3.99 16.15
N ASP A 57 8.59 5.13 15.82
CA ASP A 57 8.02 6.04 16.82
C ASP A 57 7.13 5.19 17.75
N THR A 58 7.31 5.32 19.06
CA THR A 58 6.54 4.53 20.05
C THR A 58 5.05 4.54 19.74
N THR A 59 4.54 5.68 19.31
CA THR A 59 3.14 5.84 18.88
C THR A 59 2.76 4.92 17.70
N VAL A 60 3.66 4.71 16.74
CA VAL A 60 3.41 3.80 15.61
C VAL A 60 3.41 2.36 16.08
N ALA A 61 4.37 2.00 16.95
CA ALA A 61 4.45 0.66 17.54
C ALA A 61 3.17 0.29 18.29
N ASP A 62 2.65 1.21 19.10
CA ASP A 62 1.43 1.02 19.88
C ASP A 62 0.22 0.74 18.95
N TYR A 63 0.06 1.52 17.88
CA TYR A 63 -1.01 1.30 16.90
C TYR A 63 -0.88 -0.04 16.17
N ILE A 64 0.35 -0.46 15.84
CA ILE A 64 0.56 -1.74 15.17
C ILE A 64 0.29 -2.90 16.13
N ALA A 65 0.74 -2.82 17.39
CA ALA A 65 0.45 -3.82 18.41
C ALA A 65 -1.07 -3.97 18.68
N GLU A 66 -1.79 -2.85 18.80
CA GLU A 66 -3.25 -2.86 18.94
C GLU A 66 -3.92 -3.52 17.74
N MET A 67 -3.47 -3.21 16.53
CA MET A 67 -3.98 -3.80 15.29
C MET A 67 -3.71 -5.32 15.23
N GLN A 68 -2.50 -5.76 15.58
CA GLN A 68 -2.13 -7.17 15.64
C GLN A 68 -3.02 -7.93 16.62
N GLN A 69 -3.20 -7.40 17.83
CA GLN A 69 -4.07 -8.00 18.83
C GLN A 69 -5.53 -8.07 18.36
N ARG A 70 -6.01 -6.99 17.74
CA ARG A 70 -7.40 -6.90 17.27
C ARG A 70 -7.69 -7.91 16.16
N PHE A 71 -6.81 -8.04 15.19
CA PHE A 71 -7.03 -8.87 14.00
C PHE A 71 -6.36 -10.24 14.07
N ALA A 72 -5.70 -10.56 15.20
CA ALA A 72 -4.90 -11.75 15.43
C ALA A 72 -3.88 -12.00 14.31
N LEU A 73 -3.05 -10.98 14.03
CA LEU A 73 -2.01 -11.02 13.02
C LEU A 73 -0.66 -11.33 13.67
N ASP A 74 0.04 -12.32 13.13
CA ASP A 74 1.36 -12.69 13.60
C ASP A 74 2.44 -11.75 13.09
N ASP A 75 3.53 -11.61 13.86
CA ASP A 75 4.69 -10.78 13.52
C ASP A 75 5.31 -11.16 12.17
N GLU A 76 5.27 -12.43 11.79
CA GLU A 76 5.81 -12.94 10.53
C GLU A 76 5.23 -12.19 9.32
N HIS A 77 3.93 -11.90 9.36
CA HIS A 77 3.24 -11.21 8.25
C HIS A 77 3.57 -9.73 8.14
N LEU A 78 4.15 -9.15 9.17
CA LEU A 78 4.51 -7.74 9.25
C LEU A 78 6.02 -7.48 9.18
N SER A 79 6.84 -8.50 9.40
CA SER A 79 8.31 -8.40 9.56
C SER A 79 9.03 -7.77 8.34
N HIS A 80 8.48 -7.97 7.15
CA HIS A 80 9.01 -7.42 5.88
C HIS A 80 8.43 -6.05 5.53
N LEU A 81 7.54 -5.53 6.36
CA LEU A 81 6.88 -4.25 6.17
C LEU A 81 7.53 -3.17 7.03
N GLN A 82 7.50 -1.95 6.54
CA GLN A 82 7.89 -0.78 7.30
C GLN A 82 6.75 0.21 7.39
N PHE A 83 6.54 0.73 8.60
CA PHE A 83 5.44 1.61 8.92
C PHE A 83 5.93 3.03 9.12
N LEU A 84 5.27 3.97 8.48
CA LEU A 84 5.61 5.39 8.49
C LEU A 84 4.38 6.20 8.89
N MET A 85 4.55 7.15 9.79
CA MET A 85 3.51 8.11 10.15
C MET A 85 3.97 9.54 9.80
N PRO A 86 3.89 9.95 8.52
CA PRO A 86 4.36 11.25 8.08
C PRO A 86 3.55 12.43 8.65
N GLY A 87 2.47 12.16 9.33
CA GLY A 87 1.60 13.14 9.96
C GLY A 87 0.62 12.48 10.94
N LYS A 88 -0.27 13.29 11.54
CA LYS A 88 -1.16 12.83 12.61
C LYS A 88 -2.41 12.05 12.15
N ARG A 89 -2.58 11.80 10.85
CA ARG A 89 -3.86 11.30 10.31
C ARG A 89 -3.88 9.82 9.98
N GLY A 90 -2.72 9.18 9.92
CA GLY A 90 -2.66 7.76 9.60
C GLY A 90 -1.27 7.23 9.38
N ILE A 91 -1.19 5.93 9.35
CA ILE A 91 0.03 5.15 9.14
C ILE A 91 0.04 4.66 7.71
N PHE A 92 1.19 4.73 7.08
CA PHE A 92 1.47 4.20 5.75
C PHE A 92 2.40 3.02 5.87
N VAL A 93 2.32 2.08 4.94
CA VAL A 93 3.17 0.91 4.88
C VAL A 93 3.91 0.83 3.54
N THR A 94 5.16 0.43 3.61
CA THR A 94 5.99 0.09 2.45
C THR A 94 6.80 -1.17 2.76
N ASN A 95 7.41 -1.81 1.76
CA ASN A 95 8.30 -2.91 2.06
C ASN A 95 9.68 -2.38 2.51
N ALA A 96 10.40 -3.21 3.28
CA ALA A 96 11.69 -2.85 3.85
C ALA A 96 12.76 -2.49 2.80
N ASP A 97 12.69 -3.11 1.61
CA ASP A 97 13.66 -2.89 0.53
C ASP A 97 13.52 -1.53 -0.14
N ASN A 98 12.34 -0.92 -0.07
CA ASN A 98 12.05 0.37 -0.68
C ASN A 98 12.45 1.58 0.18
N LEU A 99 12.85 1.38 1.43
CA LEU A 99 13.29 2.46 2.31
C LEU A 99 14.76 2.88 2.12
N ALA A 100 15.40 2.42 1.06
CA ALA A 100 16.66 2.99 0.60
C ALA A 100 16.56 4.46 0.11
N LEU A 101 15.40 5.10 0.25
CA LEU A 101 15.26 6.54 0.17
C LEU A 101 15.86 7.14 1.45
N ASP A 102 17.13 7.53 1.33
CA ASP A 102 17.88 8.22 2.35
C ASP A 102 17.04 9.32 2.99
N SER A 103 16.84 9.23 4.31
CA SER A 103 16.08 10.19 5.09
C SER A 103 16.51 11.65 4.85
N ARG A 104 17.74 11.89 4.35
CA ARG A 104 18.27 13.20 3.96
C ARG A 104 17.56 13.80 2.73
N PHE A 105 16.98 12.97 1.86
CA PHE A 105 16.27 13.44 0.68
C PHE A 105 14.75 13.60 0.93
N LEU A 106 14.20 12.90 1.92
CA LEU A 106 12.79 12.93 2.23
C LEU A 106 12.23 14.34 2.52
N PRO A 107 12.95 15.24 3.22
CA PRO A 107 12.48 16.60 3.46
C PRO A 107 12.47 17.51 2.21
N ARG A 108 13.21 17.13 1.16
CA ARG A 108 13.38 17.93 -0.06
C ARG A 108 12.47 17.51 -1.20
N VAL A 109 11.75 16.41 -1.05
CA VAL A 109 10.86 15.87 -2.08
C VAL A 109 9.45 15.84 -1.52
N ASN A 110 8.53 16.54 -2.20
CA ASN A 110 7.11 16.41 -1.90
C ASN A 110 6.61 15.08 -2.42
N PHE A 111 6.16 14.24 -1.51
CA PHE A 111 5.49 12.98 -1.84
C PHE A 111 3.99 13.14 -1.61
N ASP A 112 3.19 12.78 -2.58
CA ASP A 112 1.75 12.69 -2.42
C ASP A 112 1.38 11.53 -1.50
N SER A 113 2.12 10.40 -1.60
CA SER A 113 2.01 9.29 -0.68
C SER A 113 3.36 8.59 -0.49
N LYS A 114 3.59 8.06 0.71
CA LYS A 114 4.80 7.32 1.09
C LYS A 114 4.49 5.82 1.27
N GLY A 115 3.97 5.20 0.25
CA GLY A 115 3.52 3.81 0.29
C GLY A 115 1.99 3.69 0.33
N LEU A 116 1.51 2.52 0.73
CA LEU A 116 0.08 2.25 0.89
C LEU A 116 -0.44 2.88 2.18
N PHE A 117 -1.55 3.61 2.12
CA PHE A 117 -2.25 4.05 3.33
C PHE A 117 -2.72 2.81 4.09
N PHE A 118 -2.20 2.62 5.28
CA PHE A 118 -2.37 1.37 6.03
C PHE A 118 -3.48 1.47 7.07
N LEU A 119 -3.35 2.43 7.97
CA LEU A 119 -4.21 2.51 9.13
C LEU A 119 -4.64 3.94 9.37
N LYS A 120 -5.95 4.14 9.60
CA LYS A 120 -6.48 5.42 10.06
C LYS A 120 -6.32 5.51 11.57
N THR A 121 -5.65 6.57 12.01
CA THR A 121 -5.47 6.91 13.43
C THR A 121 -6.48 7.97 13.87
N LYS A 122 -6.50 8.33 15.14
CA LYS A 122 -7.41 9.35 15.73
C LYS A 122 -8.90 9.00 15.59
N ILE A 123 -9.21 7.74 15.72
CA ILE A 123 -10.58 7.22 15.87
C ILE A 123 -10.58 6.25 17.04
N SER A 124 -11.74 5.96 17.60
CA SER A 124 -11.88 5.11 18.80
C SER A 124 -11.16 3.76 18.69
N TYR A 125 -11.09 3.20 17.49
CA TYR A 125 -10.37 1.96 17.21
C TYR A 125 -9.59 2.07 15.89
N PRO A 126 -8.36 1.51 15.80
CA PRO A 126 -7.61 1.49 14.56
C PRO A 126 -8.41 0.84 13.42
N LYS A 127 -8.49 1.54 12.30
CA LYS A 127 -9.24 1.07 11.13
C LYS A 127 -8.28 0.85 9.96
N LEU A 128 -8.22 -0.40 9.49
CA LEU A 128 -7.50 -0.76 8.27
C LEU A 128 -8.11 -0.05 7.06
N SER A 129 -7.26 0.39 6.15
CA SER A 129 -7.72 0.83 4.83
C SER A 129 -8.15 -0.37 3.98
N SER A 130 -8.91 -0.11 2.92
CA SER A 130 -9.26 -1.18 1.98
C SER A 130 -8.03 -1.83 1.36
N GLY A 131 -6.98 -1.04 1.06
CA GLY A 131 -5.72 -1.58 0.53
C GLY A 131 -5.01 -2.48 1.54
N SER A 132 -5.01 -2.13 2.82
CA SER A 132 -4.44 -2.97 3.87
C SER A 132 -5.24 -4.23 4.12
N ALA A 133 -6.57 -4.14 4.03
CA ALA A 133 -7.42 -5.32 4.10
C ALA A 133 -7.17 -6.28 2.92
N MET A 134 -6.89 -5.76 1.73
CA MET A 134 -6.47 -6.58 0.58
C MET A 134 -5.08 -7.20 0.77
N LEU A 135 -4.16 -6.48 1.41
CA LEU A 135 -2.80 -6.95 1.65
C LEU A 135 -2.75 -8.06 2.71
N LEU A 136 -3.45 -7.86 3.83
CA LEU A 136 -3.37 -8.73 5.01
C LEU A 136 -4.61 -9.59 5.23
N GLY A 137 -5.70 -9.38 4.48
CA GLY A 137 -7.00 -9.99 4.75
C GLY A 137 -6.98 -11.51 4.86
N LYS A 138 -6.14 -12.18 4.07
CA LYS A 138 -5.98 -13.65 4.13
C LYS A 138 -5.34 -14.16 5.43
N HIS A 139 -4.71 -13.28 6.21
CA HIS A 139 -4.05 -13.60 7.47
C HIS A 139 -4.86 -13.13 8.69
N ILE A 140 -5.94 -12.39 8.47
CA ILE A 140 -6.83 -11.90 9.51
C ILE A 140 -7.75 -13.05 9.94
N THR A 141 -7.72 -13.41 11.23
CA THR A 141 -8.53 -14.49 11.79
C THR A 141 -9.57 -14.01 12.81
N ARG A 142 -9.46 -12.76 13.26
CA ARG A 142 -10.43 -12.13 14.19
C ARG A 142 -11.05 -10.87 13.57
N HIS A 143 -12.24 -10.54 14.01
CA HIS A 143 -13.03 -9.41 13.50
C HIS A 143 -13.22 -9.44 11.96
N CYS A 144 -13.40 -10.64 11.42
CA CYS A 144 -13.71 -10.88 10.02
C CYS A 144 -15.03 -11.65 9.88
N VAL A 145 -15.71 -11.46 8.77
CA VAL A 145 -16.94 -12.14 8.43
C VAL A 145 -16.78 -12.85 7.11
N GLU A 146 -17.03 -14.15 7.09
CA GLU A 146 -17.14 -14.89 5.84
C GLU A 146 -18.51 -14.63 5.19
N LEU A 147 -18.45 -14.15 3.98
CA LEU A 147 -19.67 -13.87 3.19
C LEU A 147 -20.01 -15.06 2.30
N THR A 148 -21.29 -15.41 2.24
CA THR A 148 -21.80 -16.36 1.24
C THR A 148 -21.69 -15.76 -0.17
N ALA A 149 -21.78 -16.60 -1.21
CA ALA A 149 -21.71 -16.15 -2.59
C ALA A 149 -22.74 -15.05 -2.92
N ASN A 150 -23.97 -15.17 -2.40
CA ASN A 150 -25.00 -14.15 -2.59
C ASN A 150 -24.66 -12.83 -1.88
N GLN A 151 -24.15 -12.91 -0.65
CA GLN A 151 -23.70 -11.73 0.09
C GLN A 151 -22.50 -11.04 -0.60
N VAL A 152 -21.58 -11.80 -1.20
CA VAL A 152 -20.49 -11.25 -2.00
C VAL A 152 -21.03 -10.51 -3.23
N ALA A 153 -22.07 -11.06 -3.89
CA ALA A 153 -22.71 -10.40 -5.03
C ALA A 153 -23.31 -9.04 -4.62
N CYS A 154 -24.11 -9.01 -3.55
CA CYS A 154 -24.68 -7.76 -2.98
C CYS A 154 -23.56 -6.75 -2.62
N TYR A 155 -22.52 -7.21 -1.92
CA TYR A 155 -21.38 -6.35 -1.54
C TYR A 155 -20.69 -5.71 -2.75
N ARG A 156 -20.48 -6.48 -3.82
CA ARG A 156 -19.87 -5.97 -5.08
C ARG A 156 -20.76 -4.96 -5.80
N GLN A 157 -22.07 -5.12 -5.67
CA GLN A 157 -23.06 -4.18 -6.22
C GLN A 157 -23.27 -2.96 -5.33
N ARG A 158 -22.56 -2.88 -4.19
CA ARG A 158 -22.69 -1.84 -3.16
C ARG A 158 -24.10 -1.79 -2.54
N GLU A 159 -24.73 -2.93 -2.47
CA GLU A 159 -25.99 -3.14 -1.77
C GLU A 159 -25.74 -3.51 -0.30
N ASP A 160 -26.78 -3.34 0.53
CA ASP A 160 -26.71 -3.72 1.94
C ASP A 160 -26.62 -5.23 2.09
N VAL A 161 -25.62 -5.68 2.85
CA VAL A 161 -25.42 -7.10 3.15
C VAL A 161 -26.04 -7.42 4.50
N LYS A 162 -27.09 -8.26 4.50
CA LYS A 162 -27.66 -8.79 5.74
C LYS A 162 -26.82 -9.95 6.25
N LEU A 163 -26.30 -9.81 7.46
CA LEU A 163 -25.53 -10.85 8.15
C LEU A 163 -26.47 -11.70 9.02
N ALA A 164 -26.24 -13.01 9.03
CA ALA A 164 -26.92 -13.91 9.95
C ALA A 164 -26.27 -13.85 11.35
N ASN A 165 -27.06 -14.17 12.39
CA ASN A 165 -26.58 -14.09 13.78
C ASN A 165 -25.31 -14.93 14.03
N HIS A 166 -25.17 -16.10 13.42
CA HIS A 166 -23.98 -16.94 13.55
C HIS A 166 -22.73 -16.28 12.94
N GLN A 167 -22.87 -15.48 11.88
CA GLN A 167 -21.77 -14.74 11.27
C GLN A 167 -21.26 -13.62 12.18
N LEU A 168 -22.15 -13.03 12.99
CA LEU A 168 -21.81 -11.98 13.95
C LEU A 168 -21.10 -12.54 15.18
N MET A 169 -21.43 -13.74 15.62
CA MET A 169 -20.79 -14.41 16.76
C MET A 169 -19.33 -14.77 16.51
N ASN A 170 -18.95 -15.03 15.27
CA ASN A 170 -17.57 -15.35 14.89
C ASN A 170 -16.68 -14.11 14.75
N CYS A 171 -17.22 -12.92 14.99
CA CYS A 171 -16.48 -11.66 14.94
C CYS A 171 -15.87 -11.21 16.28
N SER A 172 -16.05 -11.98 17.34
CA SER A 172 -15.65 -11.65 18.73
C SER A 172 -14.18 -11.99 18.99
#